data_db41fc1ee3a01e5b58e8b2f65a23545f
#
_entry.id   db41fc1ee3a01e5b58e8b2f65a23545f
#
_cell.length_a   1.000
_cell.length_b   1.000
_cell.length_c   1.000
_cell.angle_alpha   90.00
_cell.angle_beta   90.00
_cell.angle_gamma   90.00
#
_symmetry.space_group_name_H-M   'P 1'
#
loop_
_entity.id
_entity.type
_entity.pdbx_description
1 polymer ?
#
loop_
_entity_poly.entity_id
_entity_poly.type
_entity_poly.pdbx_seq_one_letter_code
_entity_poly.pdbx_strand_id
1 'polypeptide(L)'
;MNVVCQIRYQIDPFKRAHFEEYARNWLTIIPACGGQLLGYFMPHEGTNDVAFAMIGFESLAAYETYRARLRSDDKSIANFSFAEREKLILREERVFLRPVKPA
;
A
#
# COMPACT_ATOMS: atom_id res chain seq x y z
N MET A 1 -17.42 0.91 -2.76
CA MET A 1 -16.24 1.49 -2.07
C MET A 1 -16.64 2.82 -1.46
N ASN A 2 -16.54 2.92 -0.15
CA ASN A 2 -16.94 4.12 0.59
C ASN A 2 -15.79 4.79 1.33
N VAL A 3 -14.65 4.08 1.46
CA VAL A 3 -13.44 4.56 2.13
C VAL A 3 -12.24 4.22 1.27
N VAL A 4 -11.32 5.17 1.11
CA VAL A 4 -10.06 4.95 0.41
C VAL A 4 -8.93 5.23 1.39
N CYS A 5 -8.05 4.25 1.56
CA CYS A 5 -6.80 4.43 2.29
C CYS A 5 -5.74 4.86 1.29
N GLN A 6 -5.23 6.08 1.46
CA GLN A 6 -4.08 6.54 0.68
C GLN A 6 -2.85 6.41 1.54
N ILE A 7 -1.86 5.68 1.04
CA ILE A 7 -0.57 5.52 1.72
C ILE A 7 0.46 6.34 0.97
N ARG A 8 1.13 7.24 1.69
CA ARG A 8 2.26 7.99 1.16
C ARG A 8 3.53 7.40 1.74
N TYR A 9 4.43 6.96 0.86
CA TYR A 9 5.71 6.38 1.25
C TYR A 9 6.84 7.35 0.95
N GLN A 10 7.67 7.60 1.95
CA GLN A 10 9.01 8.16 1.74
C GLN A 10 9.93 6.97 1.58
N ILE A 11 10.49 6.77 0.39
CA ILE A 11 11.32 5.60 0.10
C ILE A 11 12.80 6.00 -0.04
N ASP A 12 13.68 5.00 0.08
CA ASP A 12 15.09 5.20 -0.21
C ASP A 12 15.25 5.35 -1.73
N PRO A 13 15.67 6.53 -2.23
CA PRO A 13 15.77 6.74 -3.67
C PRO A 13 16.82 5.87 -4.35
N PHE A 14 17.74 5.30 -3.59
CA PHE A 14 18.75 4.38 -4.13
C PHE A 14 18.23 2.95 -4.24
N LYS A 15 17.02 2.69 -3.71
CA LYS A 15 16.41 1.37 -3.72
C LYS A 15 15.04 1.37 -4.40
N ARG A 16 14.84 2.25 -5.38
CA ARG A 16 13.55 2.36 -6.08
C ARG A 16 13.11 1.05 -6.73
N ALA A 17 14.06 0.33 -7.36
CA ALA A 17 13.73 -0.96 -7.99
C ALA A 17 13.29 -2.00 -6.97
N HIS A 18 13.88 -2.03 -5.79
CA HIS A 18 13.47 -2.93 -4.70
C HIS A 18 12.10 -2.57 -4.17
N PHE A 19 11.81 -1.27 -4.03
CA PHE A 19 10.49 -0.84 -3.60
C PHE A 19 9.44 -1.19 -4.65
N GLU A 20 9.74 -1.06 -5.93
CA GLU A 20 8.81 -1.45 -6.99
C GLU A 20 8.50 -2.95 -6.94
N GLU A 21 9.49 -3.79 -6.63
CA GLU A 21 9.28 -5.22 -6.40
C GLU A 21 8.34 -5.45 -5.21
N TYR A 22 8.57 -4.76 -4.09
CA TYR A 22 7.70 -4.79 -2.92
C TYR A 22 6.26 -4.39 -3.29
N ALA A 23 6.10 -3.30 -4.04
CA ALA A 23 4.79 -2.84 -4.50
C ALA A 23 4.13 -3.86 -5.43
N ARG A 24 4.90 -4.45 -6.34
CA ARG A 24 4.38 -5.46 -7.28
C ARG A 24 3.85 -6.68 -6.54
N ASN A 25 4.52 -7.09 -5.46
CA ASN A 25 4.04 -8.22 -4.65
C ASN A 25 2.66 -7.93 -4.05
N TRP A 26 2.39 -6.68 -3.66
CA TRP A 26 1.08 -6.30 -3.13
C TRP A 26 -0.04 -6.38 -4.14
N LEU A 27 0.23 -6.34 -5.45
CA LEU A 27 -0.81 -6.34 -6.49
C LEU A 27 -1.68 -7.59 -6.43
N THR A 28 -1.15 -8.71 -5.96
CA THR A 28 -1.91 -9.96 -5.78
C THR A 28 -2.33 -10.17 -4.33
N ILE A 29 -1.51 -9.77 -3.37
CA ILE A 29 -1.75 -10.00 -1.95
C ILE A 29 -2.94 -9.18 -1.45
N ILE A 30 -2.98 -7.89 -1.76
CA ILE A 30 -4.02 -6.99 -1.26
C ILE A 30 -5.42 -7.43 -1.69
N PRO A 31 -5.68 -7.73 -2.98
CA PRO A 31 -6.99 -8.24 -3.38
C PRO A 31 -7.36 -9.56 -2.70
N ALA A 32 -6.39 -10.47 -2.54
CA ALA A 32 -6.62 -11.75 -1.89
C ALA A 32 -7.00 -11.59 -0.41
N CYS A 33 -6.57 -10.52 0.24
CA CYS A 33 -6.87 -10.23 1.63
C CYS A 33 -8.09 -9.31 1.83
N GLY A 34 -8.75 -8.92 0.76
CA GLY A 34 -10.01 -8.19 0.84
C GLY A 34 -9.94 -6.69 0.57
N GLY A 35 -8.77 -6.18 0.17
CA GLY A 35 -8.64 -4.77 -0.25
C GLY A 35 -8.93 -4.60 -1.74
N GLN A 36 -9.63 -3.53 -2.10
CA GLN A 36 -9.81 -3.16 -3.51
C GLN A 36 -8.64 -2.26 -3.90
N LEU A 37 -7.59 -2.86 -4.45
CA LEU A 37 -6.39 -2.11 -4.80
C LEU A 37 -6.64 -1.24 -6.03
N LEU A 38 -6.55 0.07 -5.86
CA LEU A 38 -6.67 1.04 -6.95
C LEU A 38 -5.35 1.19 -7.67
N GLY A 39 -4.22 1.05 -6.99
CA GLY A 39 -2.91 1.02 -7.59
C GLY A 39 -1.79 1.36 -6.63
N TYR A 40 -0.58 1.04 -7.07
CA TYR A 40 0.66 1.53 -6.52
C TYR A 40 1.29 2.46 -7.55
N PHE A 41 1.88 3.55 -7.08
CA PHE A 41 2.41 4.59 -7.97
C PHE A 41 3.83 4.94 -7.55
N MET A 42 4.75 4.77 -8.50
CA MET A 42 6.16 5.06 -8.30
C MET A 42 6.48 6.51 -8.65
N PRO A 43 7.54 7.10 -8.08
CA PRO A 43 8.03 8.40 -8.55
C PRO A 43 8.35 8.35 -10.03
N HIS A 44 7.88 9.33 -10.80
CA HIS A 44 8.16 9.43 -12.24
C HIS A 44 8.86 10.75 -12.57
N GLU A 45 8.22 11.87 -12.25
CA GLU A 45 8.78 13.21 -12.42
C GLU A 45 8.47 14.05 -11.17
N GLY A 46 9.38 14.97 -10.84
CA GLY A 46 9.22 15.91 -9.72
C GLY A 46 9.88 15.44 -8.43
N THR A 47 9.66 14.20 -8.03
CA THR A 47 10.29 13.60 -6.85
C THR A 47 10.90 12.25 -7.21
N ASN A 48 11.94 11.87 -6.49
CA ASN A 48 12.59 10.58 -6.68
C ASN A 48 12.39 9.62 -5.51
N ASP A 49 11.65 10.04 -4.49
CA ASP A 49 11.56 9.29 -3.23
C ASP A 49 10.16 9.24 -2.62
N VAL A 50 9.13 9.66 -3.36
CA VAL A 50 7.74 9.59 -2.88
C VAL A 50 6.94 8.65 -3.77
N ALA A 51 6.34 7.65 -3.14
CA ALA A 51 5.45 6.69 -3.80
C ALA A 51 4.10 6.69 -3.09
N PHE A 52 3.07 6.18 -3.76
CA PHE A 52 1.72 6.13 -3.21
C PHE A 52 1.10 4.76 -3.45
N ALA A 53 0.19 4.39 -2.55
CA ALA A 53 -0.76 3.31 -2.78
C ALA A 53 -2.16 3.82 -2.44
N MET A 54 -3.15 3.34 -3.17
CA MET A 54 -4.55 3.65 -2.88
C MET A 54 -5.34 2.35 -2.86
N ILE A 55 -6.05 2.13 -1.75
CA ILE A 55 -6.78 0.89 -1.50
C ILE A 55 -8.19 1.24 -1.03
N GLY A 56 -9.20 0.71 -1.71
CA GLY A 56 -10.60 0.96 -1.37
C GLY A 56 -11.19 -0.10 -0.46
N PHE A 57 -12.12 0.33 0.40
CA PHE A 57 -12.84 -0.53 1.33
C PHE A 57 -14.30 -0.07 1.42
N GLU A 58 -15.19 -0.97 1.83
CA GLU A 58 -16.59 -0.60 2.06
C GLU A 58 -16.74 0.23 3.33
N SER A 59 -15.88 0.02 4.34
CA SER A 59 -15.95 0.68 5.63
C SER A 59 -14.61 0.60 6.34
N LEU A 60 -14.46 1.33 7.44
CA LEU A 60 -13.30 1.20 8.32
C LEU A 60 -13.27 -0.18 8.98
N ALA A 61 -14.44 -0.77 9.26
CA ALA A 61 -14.50 -2.14 9.79
C ALA A 61 -13.93 -3.15 8.79
N ALA A 62 -14.24 -2.99 7.50
CA ALA A 62 -13.67 -3.83 6.44
C ALA A 62 -12.16 -3.65 6.36
N TYR A 63 -11.64 -2.44 6.53
CA TYR A 63 -10.22 -2.18 6.59
C TYR A 63 -9.56 -2.93 7.76
N GLU A 64 -10.17 -2.93 8.93
CA GLU A 64 -9.64 -3.65 10.09
C GLU A 64 -9.58 -5.16 9.85
N THR A 65 -10.61 -5.72 9.24
CA THR A 65 -10.63 -7.15 8.85
C THR A 65 -9.50 -7.47 7.89
N TYR A 66 -9.32 -6.61 6.88
CA TYR A 66 -8.23 -6.73 5.92
C TYR A 66 -6.86 -6.69 6.62
N ARG A 67 -6.65 -5.76 7.55
CA ARG A 67 -5.39 -5.66 8.30
C ARG A 67 -5.13 -6.93 9.12
N ALA A 68 -6.17 -7.50 9.70
CA ALA A 68 -6.05 -8.76 10.44
C ALA A 68 -5.62 -9.91 9.51
N ARG A 69 -6.18 -9.97 8.31
CA ARG A 69 -5.80 -10.99 7.31
C ARG A 69 -4.34 -10.83 6.87
N LEU A 70 -3.89 -9.60 6.65
CA LEU A 70 -2.48 -9.35 6.29
C LEU A 70 -1.52 -9.87 7.35
N ARG A 71 -1.87 -9.72 8.63
CA ARG A 71 -1.01 -10.17 9.73
C ARG A 71 -0.86 -11.68 9.82
N SER A 72 -1.77 -12.44 9.23
CA SER A 72 -1.74 -13.90 9.24
C SER A 72 -1.45 -14.54 7.88
N ASP A 73 -1.30 -13.74 6.84
CA ASP A 73 -1.02 -14.24 5.49
C ASP A 73 0.49 -14.35 5.27
N ASP A 74 0.96 -15.53 4.87
CA ASP A 74 2.40 -15.80 4.72
C ASP A 74 3.07 -14.89 3.69
N LYS A 75 2.39 -14.60 2.60
CA LYS A 75 2.95 -13.73 1.55
C LYS A 75 3.05 -12.28 2.02
N SER A 76 2.05 -11.81 2.80
CA SER A 76 2.09 -10.48 3.42
C SER A 76 3.25 -10.37 4.40
N ILE A 77 3.39 -11.36 5.27
CA ILE A 77 4.47 -11.41 6.27
C ILE A 77 5.83 -11.36 5.57
N ALA A 78 6.01 -12.16 4.51
CA ALA A 78 7.26 -12.18 3.74
C ALA A 78 7.54 -10.83 3.09
N ASN A 79 6.50 -10.16 2.57
CA ASN A 79 6.66 -8.87 1.90
C ASN A 79 7.01 -7.75 2.89
N PHE A 80 6.37 -7.73 4.06
CA PHE A 80 6.75 -6.80 5.14
C PHE A 80 8.20 -7.03 5.59
N SER A 81 8.59 -8.30 5.75
CA SER A 81 9.96 -8.65 6.15
C SER A 81 10.98 -8.20 5.11
N PHE A 82 10.66 -8.33 3.83
CA PHE A 82 11.51 -7.85 2.74
C PHE A 82 11.75 -6.35 2.85
N ALA A 83 10.67 -5.57 3.02
CA ALA A 83 10.78 -4.11 3.13
C ALA A 83 11.60 -3.69 4.36
N GLU A 84 11.41 -4.38 5.48
CA GLU A 84 12.11 -4.07 6.72
C GLU A 84 13.60 -4.44 6.62
N ARG A 85 13.90 -5.62 6.12
CA ARG A 85 15.28 -6.10 5.96
C ARG A 85 16.08 -5.19 5.03
N GLU A 86 15.48 -4.77 3.91
CA GLU A 86 16.13 -3.93 2.91
C GLU A 86 16.01 -2.43 3.21
N LYS A 87 15.28 -2.07 4.26
CA LYS A 87 15.08 -0.66 4.66
C LYS A 87 14.56 0.20 3.51
N LEU A 88 13.52 -0.30 2.84
CA LEU A 88 12.97 0.36 1.66
C LEU A 88 12.17 1.61 1.99
N ILE A 89 11.49 1.62 3.14
CA ILE A 89 10.54 2.66 3.53
C ILE A 89 11.12 3.45 4.70
N LEU A 90 11.36 4.74 4.48
CA LEU A 90 11.90 5.63 5.51
C LEU A 90 10.79 6.23 6.36
N ARG A 91 9.61 6.45 5.76
CA ARG A 91 8.44 6.98 6.44
C ARG A 91 7.19 6.57 5.68
N GLU A 92 6.12 6.27 6.41
CA GLU A 92 4.85 5.89 5.82
C GLU A 92 3.74 6.69 6.51
N GLU A 93 2.85 7.29 5.73
CA GLU A 93 1.70 8.01 6.23
C GLU A 93 0.43 7.45 5.59
N ARG A 94 -0.63 7.31 6.37
CA ARG A 94 -1.93 6.86 5.88
C ARG A 94 -2.99 7.90 6.13
N VAL A 95 -3.80 8.14 5.10
CA VAL A 95 -4.93 9.05 5.17
C VAL A 95 -6.16 8.28 4.70
N PHE A 96 -7.26 8.38 5.44
CA PHE A 96 -8.51 7.74 5.06
C PHE A 96 -9.42 8.80 4.45
N LEU A 97 -9.84 8.56 3.22
CA LEU A 97 -10.56 9.51 2.39
C LEU A 97 -11.94 8.96 2.04
N ARG A 98 -12.91 9.84 1.88
CA ARG A 98 -14.22 9.48 1.39
C ARG A 98 -14.32 9.87 -0.09
N PRO A 99 -14.59 8.93 -0.99
CA PRO A 99 -14.74 9.26 -2.40
C PRO A 99 -15.93 10.21 -2.58
N VAL A 100 -15.74 11.22 -3.43
CA VAL A 100 -16.86 12.05 -3.87
C VAL A 100 -17.58 11.30 -4.98
N LYS A 101 -18.88 11.11 -4.83
CA LYS A 101 -19.69 10.35 -5.78
C LYS A 101 -20.63 11.29 -6.51
N PRO A 102 -21.09 10.90 -7.71
CA PRO A 102 -22.11 11.67 -8.44
C PRO A 102 -23.37 11.82 -7.61
N ALA A 103 -24.11 12.91 -7.84
CA ALA A 103 -25.37 13.17 -7.16
C ALA A 103 -26.45 12.17 -7.57
#